data_8a5adc6e9d53b7020bf283b68da091d3
#
_entry.id   8a5adc6e9d53b7020bf283b68da091d3
#
_cell.length_a   1.000
_cell.length_b   1.000
_cell.length_c   1.000
_cell.angle_alpha   90.00
_cell.angle_beta   90.00
_cell.angle_gamma   90.00
#
_symmetry.space_group_name_H-M   'P 1'
#
loop_
_entity.id
_entity.type
_entity.pdbx_description
1 polymer ?
#
loop_
_entity_poly.entity_id
_entity_poly.type
_entity_poly.pdbx_seq_one_letter_code
_entity_poly.pdbx_strand_id
1 'polypeptide(L)'
;TGTCARVYAARFDSWRKDTLPADLAVIDEWQRVDPQTASDEALLDGMCALARADGETWWSPAMRLESMVSRVGTSKVMNVLRTAEIIFQDFLQKAAPGKGFSSGQFLSGLRSLSMEAQDEISDIAELIRADDGLVELVLTTPAPRLLPALRSHSEAALIVQAIDQHLARYGHQISTLDFAEPTLAEDPLPVMLNLKAVVQDSNHDPAATQIDLAKRRQAALREAKQTFSAEDWRELCDFLWLMKRVYPDRDQALFYLGAGWPTLRRLALELGSRLVEAGTLTRPDDLFYLWKAQLEEAMAARQAGGGGGGGAAAGGGGGGGGGGGGGGGGGGGGGGG
;
A
#
# COMPACT_ATOMS: atom_id res chain seq x y z
N THR A 1 -21.59 -2.98 -24.11
CA THR A 1 -20.84 -3.52 -22.95
C THR A 1 -19.63 -4.36 -23.38
N GLY A 2 -19.77 -5.40 -24.22
CA GLY A 2 -18.66 -6.29 -24.58
C GLY A 2 -17.47 -5.63 -25.29
N THR A 3 -17.65 -4.53 -26.00
CA THR A 3 -16.55 -3.79 -26.68
C THR A 3 -15.73 -3.00 -25.64
N CYS A 4 -16.36 -2.35 -24.67
CA CYS A 4 -15.67 -1.64 -23.60
C CYS A 4 -14.85 -2.59 -22.74
N ALA A 5 -15.40 -3.75 -22.36
CA ALA A 5 -14.70 -4.77 -21.59
C ALA A 5 -13.43 -5.27 -22.28
N ARG A 6 -13.48 -5.48 -23.62
CA ARG A 6 -12.30 -5.90 -24.40
C ARG A 6 -11.23 -4.82 -24.50
N VAL A 7 -11.62 -3.56 -24.70
CA VAL A 7 -10.68 -2.42 -24.71
C VAL A 7 -9.98 -2.29 -23.37
N TYR A 8 -10.71 -2.52 -22.28
CA TYR A 8 -10.17 -2.48 -20.94
C TYR A 8 -9.16 -3.60 -20.70
N ALA A 9 -9.55 -4.84 -20.99
CA ALA A 9 -8.65 -5.98 -20.88
C ALA A 9 -7.34 -5.77 -21.66
N ALA A 10 -7.43 -5.22 -22.89
CA ALA A 10 -6.26 -4.91 -23.70
C ALA A 10 -5.34 -3.86 -23.05
N ARG A 11 -5.89 -2.85 -22.37
CA ARG A 11 -5.09 -1.83 -21.65
C ARG A 11 -4.38 -2.41 -20.43
N PHE A 12 -5.02 -3.31 -19.70
CA PHE A 12 -4.38 -4.02 -18.60
C PHE A 12 -3.27 -4.95 -19.08
N ASP A 13 -3.50 -5.65 -20.19
CA ASP A 13 -2.48 -6.50 -20.81
C ASP A 13 -1.25 -5.67 -21.23
N SER A 14 -1.45 -4.45 -21.77
CA SER A 14 -0.35 -3.54 -22.09
C SER A 14 0.38 -3.05 -20.84
N TRP A 15 -0.34 -2.64 -19.79
CA TRP A 15 0.30 -2.27 -18.53
C TRP A 15 1.17 -3.41 -17.98
N ARG A 16 0.63 -4.62 -17.92
CA ARG A 16 1.33 -5.78 -17.39
C ARG A 16 2.55 -6.19 -18.23
N LYS A 17 2.47 -6.03 -19.55
CA LYS A 17 3.54 -6.43 -20.47
C LYS A 17 4.61 -5.38 -20.68
N ASP A 18 4.23 -4.12 -20.64
CA ASP A 18 5.07 -3.02 -21.06
C ASP A 18 5.46 -2.11 -19.88
N THR A 19 4.48 -1.54 -19.18
CA THR A 19 4.72 -0.51 -18.14
C THR A 19 5.31 -1.14 -16.87
N LEU A 20 4.66 -2.15 -16.31
CA LEU A 20 5.12 -2.77 -15.07
C LEU A 20 6.56 -3.32 -15.16
N PRO A 21 6.96 -4.06 -16.22
CA PRO A 21 8.35 -4.48 -16.35
C PRO A 21 9.34 -3.32 -16.47
N ALA A 22 8.95 -2.21 -17.12
CA ALA A 22 9.79 -1.03 -17.22
C ALA A 22 9.97 -0.35 -15.85
N ASP A 23 8.88 -0.21 -15.06
CA ASP A 23 8.95 0.35 -13.71
C ASP A 23 9.79 -0.52 -12.79
N LEU A 24 9.63 -1.84 -12.85
CA LEU A 24 10.45 -2.78 -12.07
C LEU A 24 11.93 -2.74 -12.46
N ALA A 25 12.25 -2.51 -13.74
CA ALA A 25 13.64 -2.36 -14.19
C ALA A 25 14.29 -1.09 -13.61
N VAL A 26 13.56 0.02 -13.51
CA VAL A 26 14.03 1.25 -12.82
C VAL A 26 14.30 0.97 -11.34
N ILE A 27 13.38 0.28 -10.66
CA ILE A 27 13.57 -0.08 -9.25
C ILE A 27 14.83 -0.93 -9.08
N ASP A 28 15.01 -1.93 -9.93
CA ASP A 28 16.14 -2.87 -9.92
C ASP A 28 17.50 -2.17 -10.16
N GLU A 29 17.50 -1.18 -11.05
CA GLU A 29 18.67 -0.35 -11.31
C GLU A 29 19.09 0.43 -10.05
N TRP A 30 18.15 1.12 -9.42
CA TRP A 30 18.44 1.95 -8.24
C TRP A 30 18.65 1.15 -6.95
N GLN A 31 18.13 -0.07 -6.88
CA GLN A 31 18.45 -0.99 -5.76
C GLN A 31 19.92 -1.36 -5.70
N ARG A 32 20.62 -1.40 -6.84
CA ARG A 32 22.06 -1.72 -6.93
C ARG A 32 22.96 -0.56 -6.59
N VAL A 33 22.44 0.66 -6.55
CA VAL A 33 23.22 1.84 -6.19
C VAL A 33 23.51 1.82 -4.69
N ASP A 34 24.78 1.96 -4.34
CA ASP A 34 25.18 2.19 -2.95
C ASP A 34 25.01 3.68 -2.62
N PRO A 35 24.04 4.03 -1.73
CA PRO A 35 23.78 5.42 -1.42
C PRO A 35 24.98 6.14 -0.81
N GLN A 36 25.82 5.43 -0.03
CA GLN A 36 26.94 6.04 0.68
C GLN A 36 28.04 6.54 -0.28
N THR A 37 28.17 5.91 -1.44
CA THR A 37 29.19 6.26 -2.45
C THR A 37 28.64 7.12 -3.58
N ALA A 38 27.33 7.21 -3.73
CA ALA A 38 26.68 8.02 -4.75
C ALA A 38 26.81 9.52 -4.46
N SER A 39 26.86 10.36 -5.51
CA SER A 39 26.81 11.83 -5.33
C SER A 39 25.41 12.29 -4.91
N ASP A 40 25.31 13.50 -4.35
CA ASP A 40 24.01 14.07 -3.96
C ASP A 40 23.07 14.20 -5.16
N GLU A 41 23.61 14.58 -6.33
CA GLU A 41 22.83 14.65 -7.58
C GLU A 41 22.33 13.27 -8.00
N ALA A 42 23.17 12.24 -7.91
CA ALA A 42 22.76 10.87 -8.23
C ALA A 42 21.67 10.37 -7.28
N LEU A 43 21.75 10.70 -5.98
CA LEU A 43 20.68 10.37 -5.02
C LEU A 43 19.36 11.04 -5.39
N LEU A 44 19.39 12.34 -5.73
CA LEU A 44 18.19 13.08 -6.16
C LEU A 44 17.63 12.54 -7.48
N ASP A 45 18.47 12.22 -8.45
CA ASP A 45 18.06 11.63 -9.73
C ASP A 45 17.36 10.28 -9.50
N GLY A 46 17.90 9.45 -8.62
CA GLY A 46 17.29 8.18 -8.22
C GLY A 46 15.93 8.36 -7.57
N MET A 47 15.82 9.28 -6.63
CA MET A 47 14.53 9.61 -6.00
C MET A 47 13.51 10.07 -7.05
N CYS A 48 13.90 10.92 -7.99
CA CYS A 48 13.04 11.40 -9.07
C CYS A 48 12.63 10.27 -10.04
N ALA A 49 13.56 9.38 -10.38
CA ALA A 49 13.27 8.23 -11.26
C ALA A 49 12.28 7.26 -10.61
N LEU A 50 12.50 6.91 -9.35
CA LEU A 50 11.62 6.02 -8.59
C LEU A 50 10.23 6.64 -8.37
N ALA A 51 10.15 7.93 -8.03
CA ALA A 51 8.87 8.63 -7.89
C ALA A 51 8.10 8.72 -9.21
N ARG A 52 8.81 8.81 -10.35
CA ARG A 52 8.18 8.79 -11.67
C ARG A 52 7.62 7.43 -12.01
N ALA A 53 8.39 6.35 -11.80
CA ALA A 53 7.94 4.98 -12.02
C ALA A 53 6.71 4.67 -11.16
N ASP A 54 6.71 5.07 -9.89
CA ASP A 54 5.53 4.93 -9.02
C ASP A 54 4.34 5.75 -9.53
N GLY A 55 4.57 6.98 -9.98
CA GLY A 55 3.57 7.82 -10.60
C GLY A 55 2.97 7.19 -11.88
N GLU A 56 3.75 6.52 -12.72
CA GLU A 56 3.27 5.82 -13.90
C GLU A 56 2.38 4.63 -13.53
N THR A 57 2.74 3.88 -12.49
CA THR A 57 1.86 2.82 -11.93
C THR A 57 0.56 3.40 -11.38
N TRP A 58 0.61 4.50 -10.63
CA TRP A 58 -0.57 5.22 -10.10
C TRP A 58 -1.52 5.67 -11.21
N TRP A 59 -0.97 6.16 -12.33
CA TRP A 59 -1.73 6.59 -13.47
C TRP A 59 -2.02 5.46 -14.48
N SER A 60 -1.64 4.24 -14.17
CA SER A 60 -1.89 3.09 -15.04
C SER A 60 -3.38 2.83 -15.28
N PRO A 61 -3.75 2.12 -16.35
CA PRO A 61 -5.14 1.72 -16.58
C PRO A 61 -5.72 0.89 -15.44
N ALA A 62 -4.84 0.20 -14.68
CA ALA A 62 -5.24 -0.61 -13.54
C ALA A 62 -5.84 0.25 -12.42
N MET A 63 -5.29 1.45 -12.21
CA MET A 63 -5.81 2.42 -11.25
C MET A 63 -6.90 3.32 -11.85
N ARG A 64 -6.95 3.45 -13.19
CA ARG A 64 -7.91 4.30 -13.91
C ARG A 64 -9.15 3.56 -14.40
N LEU A 65 -9.82 2.84 -13.55
CA LEU A 65 -11.19 2.38 -13.84
C LEU A 65 -12.17 3.54 -14.16
N GLU A 66 -11.78 4.75 -13.81
CA GLU A 66 -12.53 5.99 -14.05
C GLU A 66 -12.95 6.22 -15.50
N SER A 67 -12.10 5.91 -16.47
CA SER A 67 -12.40 6.20 -17.87
C SER A 67 -13.57 5.40 -18.43
N MET A 68 -14.00 4.32 -17.78
CA MET A 68 -15.21 3.57 -18.15
C MET A 68 -16.47 4.21 -17.60
N VAL A 69 -16.39 4.90 -16.47
CA VAL A 69 -17.55 5.43 -15.76
C VAL A 69 -17.82 6.89 -16.11
N SER A 70 -16.82 7.64 -16.58
CA SER A 70 -16.96 9.06 -16.93
C SER A 70 -17.91 9.33 -18.11
N ARG A 71 -18.33 8.31 -18.85
CA ARG A 71 -19.41 8.45 -19.85
C ARG A 71 -20.81 8.52 -19.24
N VAL A 72 -20.96 8.32 -17.93
CA VAL A 72 -22.23 8.39 -17.22
C VAL A 72 -22.39 9.70 -16.42
N GLY A 73 -21.67 10.74 -16.77
CA GLY A 73 -22.07 12.13 -16.46
C GLY A 73 -22.02 12.58 -15.00
N THR A 74 -21.19 12.00 -14.13
CA THR A 74 -20.96 12.54 -12.79
C THR A 74 -19.50 12.92 -12.59
N SER A 75 -19.23 14.22 -12.74
CA SER A 75 -17.97 14.82 -12.33
C SER A 75 -17.83 14.77 -10.82
N LYS A 76 -16.96 13.91 -10.28
CA LYS A 76 -16.14 14.19 -9.10
C LYS A 76 -15.14 13.07 -8.89
N VAL A 77 -13.90 13.41 -9.05
CA VAL A 77 -12.68 12.71 -8.72
C VAL A 77 -12.75 12.21 -7.28
N MET A 78 -12.54 10.92 -7.12
CA MET A 78 -12.32 10.13 -5.90
C MET A 78 -13.42 9.09 -5.62
N ASN A 79 -13.18 7.92 -6.09
CA ASN A 79 -13.75 6.62 -5.70
C ASN A 79 -14.11 5.71 -6.89
N VAL A 80 -13.14 5.41 -7.68
CA VAL A 80 -13.34 4.62 -8.90
C VAL A 80 -13.82 3.20 -8.59
N LEU A 81 -13.35 2.61 -7.51
CA LEU A 81 -13.83 1.31 -7.05
C LEU A 81 -15.25 1.35 -6.50
N ARG A 82 -15.50 2.38 -5.72
CA ARG A 82 -16.81 2.61 -5.16
C ARG A 82 -17.83 2.83 -6.28
N THR A 83 -17.40 3.39 -7.41
CA THR A 83 -18.29 3.65 -8.55
C THR A 83 -18.64 2.37 -9.30
N ALA A 84 -17.69 1.47 -9.57
CA ALA A 84 -17.98 0.18 -10.19
C ALA A 84 -18.86 -0.68 -9.27
N GLU A 85 -18.56 -0.68 -7.99
CA GLU A 85 -19.34 -1.39 -6.98
C GLU A 85 -20.74 -0.80 -6.79
N ILE A 86 -20.87 0.53 -6.79
CA ILE A 86 -22.17 1.22 -6.74
C ILE A 86 -22.99 0.93 -7.99
N ILE A 87 -22.40 0.98 -9.17
CA ILE A 87 -23.09 0.68 -10.45
C ILE A 87 -23.54 -0.78 -10.44
N PHE A 88 -22.70 -1.68 -9.96
CA PHE A 88 -23.06 -3.09 -9.86
C PHE A 88 -24.19 -3.31 -8.84
N GLN A 89 -24.09 -2.66 -7.69
CA GLN A 89 -25.16 -2.74 -6.68
C GLN A 89 -26.48 -2.15 -7.19
N ASP A 90 -26.44 -1.02 -7.89
CA ASP A 90 -27.63 -0.41 -8.51
C ASP A 90 -28.25 -1.30 -9.60
N PHE A 91 -27.40 -1.94 -10.42
CA PHE A 91 -27.85 -2.94 -11.39
C PHE A 91 -28.55 -4.11 -10.69
N LEU A 92 -27.97 -4.70 -9.64
CA LEU A 92 -28.57 -5.82 -8.91
C LEU A 92 -29.93 -5.46 -8.31
N GLN A 93 -30.08 -4.26 -7.77
CA GLN A 93 -31.33 -3.78 -7.22
C GLN A 93 -32.41 -3.56 -8.30
N LYS A 94 -32.02 -3.12 -9.48
CA LYS A 94 -32.93 -2.92 -10.63
C LYS A 94 -33.34 -4.24 -11.25
N ALA A 95 -32.41 -5.19 -11.39
CA ALA A 95 -32.66 -6.49 -11.99
C ALA A 95 -33.56 -7.41 -11.11
N ALA A 96 -33.50 -7.25 -9.78
CA ALA A 96 -34.31 -8.03 -8.84
C ALA A 96 -34.69 -7.20 -7.60
N PRO A 97 -35.66 -6.29 -7.73
CA PRO A 97 -36.11 -5.46 -6.63
C PRO A 97 -36.55 -6.29 -5.42
N GLY A 98 -36.06 -5.93 -4.23
CA GLY A 98 -36.45 -6.57 -2.97
C GLY A 98 -35.81 -7.94 -2.68
N LYS A 99 -34.96 -8.47 -3.54
CA LYS A 99 -34.27 -9.75 -3.32
C LYS A 99 -33.02 -9.65 -2.44
N GLY A 100 -32.52 -8.45 -2.17
CA GLY A 100 -31.38 -8.24 -1.29
C GLY A 100 -30.03 -8.71 -1.85
N PHE A 101 -29.89 -8.83 -3.16
CA PHE A 101 -28.59 -9.12 -3.79
C PHE A 101 -27.59 -8.01 -3.50
N SER A 102 -26.35 -8.39 -3.18
CA SER A 102 -25.24 -7.48 -2.98
C SER A 102 -24.05 -7.85 -3.85
N SER A 103 -23.24 -6.85 -4.24
CA SER A 103 -22.00 -7.03 -5.01
C SER A 103 -21.05 -8.02 -4.34
N GLY A 104 -20.92 -7.96 -3.02
CA GLY A 104 -20.08 -8.87 -2.24
C GLY A 104 -20.43 -10.35 -2.43
N GLN A 105 -21.70 -10.71 -2.57
CA GLN A 105 -22.11 -12.10 -2.80
C GLN A 105 -21.55 -12.69 -4.11
N PHE A 106 -21.32 -11.86 -5.12
CA PHE A 106 -20.83 -12.29 -6.44
C PHE A 106 -19.31 -12.14 -6.61
N LEU A 107 -18.68 -11.23 -5.86
CA LEU A 107 -17.26 -10.87 -6.01
C LEU A 107 -16.37 -11.45 -4.91
N SER A 108 -16.94 -11.87 -3.77
CA SER A 108 -16.17 -12.45 -2.65
C SER A 108 -15.42 -13.72 -3.07
N GLY A 109 -14.21 -13.88 -2.51
CA GLY A 109 -13.37 -15.07 -2.74
C GLY A 109 -12.72 -15.10 -4.13
N LEU A 110 -12.60 -13.97 -4.82
CA LEU A 110 -11.65 -13.83 -5.93
C LEU A 110 -10.25 -13.73 -5.34
N ARG A 111 -9.33 -14.62 -5.75
CA ARG A 111 -7.95 -14.59 -5.25
C ARG A 111 -7.25 -13.29 -5.64
N SER A 112 -6.47 -12.76 -4.70
CA SER A 112 -5.71 -11.54 -4.84
C SER A 112 -4.34 -11.68 -4.15
N LEU A 113 -3.39 -10.82 -4.47
CA LEU A 113 -2.07 -10.80 -3.82
C LEU A 113 -2.16 -10.47 -2.32
N SER A 114 -3.12 -9.62 -1.94
CA SER A 114 -3.38 -9.33 -0.53
C SER A 114 -3.84 -10.57 0.23
N MET A 115 -4.61 -11.45 -0.41
CA MET A 115 -5.00 -12.73 0.18
C MET A 115 -3.83 -13.70 0.26
N GLU A 116 -2.95 -13.73 -0.75
CA GLU A 116 -1.73 -14.55 -0.71
C GLU A 116 -0.82 -14.14 0.44
N ALA A 117 -0.66 -12.82 0.69
CA ALA A 117 0.09 -12.32 1.83
C ALA A 117 -0.52 -12.78 3.17
N GLN A 118 -1.86 -12.78 3.29
CA GLN A 118 -2.54 -13.25 4.49
C GLN A 118 -2.45 -14.78 4.64
N ASP A 119 -2.53 -15.53 3.54
CA ASP A 119 -2.33 -16.98 3.54
C ASP A 119 -0.92 -17.33 4.04
N GLU A 120 0.14 -16.63 3.60
CA GLU A 120 1.51 -16.82 4.09
C GLU A 120 1.64 -16.55 5.60
N ILE A 121 0.99 -15.51 6.13
CA ILE A 121 0.96 -15.25 7.59
C ILE A 121 0.25 -16.40 8.34
N SER A 122 -0.80 -16.96 7.75
CA SER A 122 -1.52 -18.10 8.32
C SER A 122 -0.66 -19.37 8.34
N ASP A 123 0.10 -19.62 7.25
CA ASP A 123 1.05 -20.74 7.17
C ASP A 123 2.15 -20.59 8.23
N ILE A 124 2.68 -19.37 8.44
CA ILE A 124 3.65 -19.09 9.51
C ILE A 124 3.04 -19.35 10.89
N ALA A 125 1.78 -18.93 11.09
CA ALA A 125 1.09 -19.18 12.34
C ALA A 125 0.86 -20.68 12.60
N GLU A 126 0.62 -21.50 11.57
CA GLU A 126 0.53 -22.96 11.69
C GLU A 126 1.86 -23.57 12.13
N LEU A 127 2.99 -23.11 11.56
CA LEU A 127 4.32 -23.55 12.02
C LEU A 127 4.56 -23.22 13.49
N ILE A 128 4.11 -22.04 13.95
CA ILE A 128 4.20 -21.67 15.38
C ILE A 128 3.32 -22.55 16.24
N ARG A 129 2.08 -22.83 15.82
CA ARG A 129 1.13 -23.66 16.59
C ARG A 129 1.57 -25.13 16.74
N ALA A 130 2.50 -25.59 15.92
CA ALA A 130 3.05 -26.94 16.03
C ALA A 130 3.96 -27.11 17.27
N ASP A 131 4.32 -26.03 17.96
CA ASP A 131 5.20 -26.04 19.15
C ASP A 131 4.62 -25.13 20.24
N ASP A 132 4.21 -25.72 21.36
CA ASP A 132 3.60 -24.99 22.48
C ASP A 132 4.53 -23.92 23.08
N GLY A 133 5.86 -24.15 23.08
CA GLY A 133 6.85 -23.19 23.56
C GLY A 133 6.92 -21.95 22.66
N LEU A 134 6.82 -22.14 21.34
CA LEU A 134 6.76 -21.04 20.38
C LEU A 134 5.43 -20.29 20.47
N VAL A 135 4.32 -20.98 20.70
CA VAL A 135 3.01 -20.33 20.97
C VAL A 135 3.11 -19.43 22.20
N GLU A 136 3.65 -19.95 23.33
CA GLU A 136 3.83 -19.17 24.54
C GLU A 136 4.74 -17.96 24.30
N LEU A 137 5.87 -18.16 23.61
CA LEU A 137 6.80 -17.09 23.26
C LEU A 137 6.08 -15.97 22.46
N VAL A 138 5.33 -16.34 21.41
CA VAL A 138 4.62 -15.39 20.55
C VAL A 138 3.54 -14.64 21.32
N LEU A 139 2.74 -15.33 22.12
CA LEU A 139 1.63 -14.71 22.84
C LEU A 139 2.08 -13.81 23.99
N THR A 140 3.16 -14.17 24.71
CA THR A 140 3.64 -13.42 25.86
C THR A 140 4.58 -12.27 25.50
N THR A 141 5.32 -12.38 24.37
CA THR A 141 6.25 -11.33 23.95
C THR A 141 5.51 -10.12 23.35
N PRO A 142 5.81 -8.88 23.77
CA PRO A 142 5.27 -7.68 23.12
C PRO A 142 5.64 -7.63 21.65
N ALA A 143 4.69 -7.22 20.77
CA ALA A 143 4.88 -7.24 19.32
C ALA A 143 6.16 -6.53 18.81
N PRO A 144 6.58 -5.36 19.36
CA PRO A 144 7.83 -4.72 18.93
C PRO A 144 9.10 -5.52 19.23
N ARG A 145 9.02 -6.47 20.17
CA ARG A 145 10.15 -7.34 20.58
C ARG A 145 10.04 -8.75 20.01
N LEU A 146 8.96 -9.06 19.31
CA LEU A 146 8.66 -10.42 18.89
C LEU A 146 9.66 -10.95 17.86
N LEU A 147 9.94 -10.20 16.79
CA LEU A 147 10.90 -10.65 15.78
C LEU A 147 12.33 -10.83 16.34
N PRO A 148 12.88 -9.90 17.15
CA PRO A 148 14.14 -10.15 17.87
C PRO A 148 14.11 -11.38 18.77
N ALA A 149 13.01 -11.63 19.48
CA ALA A 149 12.86 -12.79 20.35
C ALA A 149 12.86 -14.10 19.54
N LEU A 150 12.11 -14.16 18.43
CA LEU A 150 12.11 -15.31 17.52
C LEU A 150 13.50 -15.56 16.93
N ARG A 151 14.22 -14.52 16.51
CA ARG A 151 15.60 -14.63 15.98
C ARG A 151 16.59 -15.17 17.00
N SER A 152 16.33 -15.00 18.29
CA SER A 152 17.17 -15.51 19.38
C SER A 152 16.78 -16.92 19.83
N HIS A 153 15.67 -17.48 19.33
CA HIS A 153 15.16 -18.78 19.75
C HIS A 153 15.60 -19.88 18.77
N SER A 154 16.27 -20.91 19.26
CA SER A 154 16.87 -21.98 18.44
C SER A 154 15.85 -22.72 17.58
N GLU A 155 14.66 -22.99 18.12
CA GLU A 155 13.60 -23.72 17.42
C GLU A 155 12.82 -22.87 16.40
N ALA A 156 13.00 -21.53 16.40
CA ALA A 156 12.27 -20.62 15.53
C ALA A 156 12.94 -20.36 14.16
N ALA A 157 14.03 -21.05 13.83
CA ALA A 157 14.81 -20.77 12.61
C ALA A 157 13.97 -20.82 11.32
N LEU A 158 13.08 -21.82 11.16
CA LEU A 158 12.19 -21.92 9.99
C LEU A 158 11.14 -20.81 9.98
N ILE A 159 10.63 -20.42 11.13
CA ILE A 159 9.65 -19.34 11.28
C ILE A 159 10.29 -18.01 10.89
N VAL A 160 11.49 -17.73 11.39
CA VAL A 160 12.26 -16.53 11.04
C VAL A 160 12.53 -16.47 9.53
N GLN A 161 12.95 -17.61 8.95
CA GLN A 161 13.13 -17.68 7.49
C GLN A 161 11.84 -17.38 6.73
N ALA A 162 10.70 -17.91 7.14
CA ALA A 162 9.41 -17.65 6.51
C ALA A 162 8.99 -16.18 6.67
N ILE A 163 9.21 -15.58 7.85
CA ILE A 163 8.97 -14.13 8.08
C ILE A 163 9.87 -13.29 7.18
N ASP A 164 11.16 -13.61 7.08
CA ASP A 164 12.10 -12.86 6.24
C ASP A 164 11.72 -12.97 4.74
N GLN A 165 11.26 -14.14 4.28
CA GLN A 165 10.73 -14.31 2.93
C GLN A 165 9.46 -13.49 2.70
N HIS A 166 8.54 -13.48 3.66
CA HIS A 166 7.34 -12.65 3.62
C HIS A 166 7.67 -11.17 3.54
N LEU A 167 8.58 -10.68 4.37
CA LEU A 167 9.04 -9.29 4.35
C LEU A 167 9.81 -8.95 3.06
N ALA A 168 10.57 -9.88 2.48
CA ALA A 168 11.22 -9.69 1.19
C ALA A 168 10.20 -9.49 0.06
N ARG A 169 9.07 -10.19 0.10
CA ARG A 169 8.02 -10.12 -0.94
C ARG A 169 7.06 -8.95 -0.73
N TYR A 170 6.62 -8.70 0.50
CA TYR A 170 5.55 -7.74 0.82
C TYR A 170 6.05 -6.51 1.61
N GLY A 171 7.31 -6.51 1.99
CA GLY A 171 7.87 -5.49 2.88
C GLY A 171 7.98 -4.08 2.28
N HIS A 172 7.78 -3.92 0.97
CA HIS A 172 7.73 -2.61 0.33
C HIS A 172 6.44 -1.83 0.67
N GLN A 173 5.42 -2.51 1.15
CA GLN A 173 4.14 -1.88 1.47
C GLN A 173 4.24 -0.96 2.68
N ILE A 174 3.45 0.09 2.69
CA ILE A 174 3.21 0.99 3.82
C ILE A 174 1.72 1.14 4.08
N SER A 175 1.40 1.42 5.35
CA SER A 175 -0.01 1.47 5.79
C SER A 175 -0.75 2.71 5.32
N THR A 176 -0.04 3.80 5.01
CA THR A 176 -0.62 5.16 4.85
C THR A 176 -0.58 5.70 3.42
N LEU A 177 0.07 5.04 2.47
CA LEU A 177 0.40 5.57 1.13
C LEU A 177 1.25 6.87 1.18
N ASP A 178 2.03 7.05 2.23
CA ASP A 178 2.97 8.15 2.41
C ASP A 178 4.39 7.59 2.52
N PHE A 179 5.24 7.87 1.54
CA PHE A 179 6.63 7.38 1.53
C PHE A 179 7.53 8.03 2.60
N ALA A 180 7.02 9.00 3.38
CA ALA A 180 7.69 9.48 4.58
C ALA A 180 7.61 8.46 5.73
N GLU A 181 6.58 7.61 5.73
CA GLU A 181 6.42 6.53 6.71
C GLU A 181 7.31 5.32 6.40
N PRO A 182 7.78 4.58 7.41
CA PRO A 182 8.57 3.38 7.19
C PRO A 182 7.76 2.29 6.49
N THR A 183 8.41 1.54 5.62
CA THR A 183 7.84 0.35 4.98
C THR A 183 7.77 -0.81 5.97
N LEU A 184 6.98 -1.85 5.65
CA LEU A 184 6.89 -3.06 6.51
C LEU A 184 8.23 -3.79 6.67
N ALA A 185 9.16 -3.62 5.71
CA ALA A 185 10.52 -4.16 5.84
C ALA A 185 11.37 -3.36 6.84
N GLU A 186 11.15 -2.03 6.93
CA GLU A 186 11.85 -1.15 7.87
C GLU A 186 11.23 -1.22 9.28
N ASP A 187 9.90 -1.31 9.37
CA ASP A 187 9.16 -1.53 10.61
C ASP A 187 8.17 -2.70 10.48
N PRO A 188 8.56 -3.93 10.85
CA PRO A 188 7.71 -5.10 10.75
C PRO A 188 6.63 -5.19 11.83
N LEU A 189 6.44 -4.17 12.65
CA LEU A 189 5.47 -4.18 13.75
C LEU A 189 4.05 -4.55 13.30
N PRO A 190 3.49 -4.02 12.18
CA PRO A 190 2.16 -4.42 11.71
C PRO A 190 2.07 -5.92 11.37
N VAL A 191 3.13 -6.47 10.77
CA VAL A 191 3.21 -7.90 10.44
C VAL A 191 3.24 -8.75 11.73
N MET A 192 4.01 -8.34 12.72
CA MET A 192 4.09 -9.01 14.01
C MET A 192 2.77 -8.95 14.79
N LEU A 193 2.05 -7.84 14.73
CA LEU A 193 0.72 -7.72 15.33
C LEU A 193 -0.28 -8.66 14.65
N ASN A 194 -0.28 -8.72 13.32
CA ASN A 194 -1.13 -9.63 12.55
C ASN A 194 -0.80 -11.09 12.86
N LEU A 195 0.47 -11.47 12.86
CA LEU A 195 0.92 -12.83 13.19
C LEU A 195 0.45 -13.24 14.59
N LYS A 196 0.61 -12.38 15.61
CA LYS A 196 0.09 -12.65 16.96
C LYS A 196 -1.42 -12.88 16.96
N ALA A 197 -2.18 -12.03 16.27
CA ALA A 197 -3.63 -12.15 16.19
C ALA A 197 -4.04 -13.48 15.54
N VAL A 198 -3.38 -13.87 14.45
CA VAL A 198 -3.64 -15.15 13.78
C VAL A 198 -3.25 -16.34 14.66
N VAL A 199 -2.10 -16.30 15.35
CA VAL A 199 -1.71 -17.38 16.30
C VAL A 199 -2.71 -17.51 17.44
N GLN A 200 -3.27 -16.42 17.92
CA GLN A 200 -4.25 -16.40 19.00
C GLN A 200 -5.63 -16.95 18.57
N ASP A 201 -6.00 -16.79 17.30
CA ASP A 201 -7.28 -17.26 16.76
C ASP A 201 -7.17 -18.72 16.32
N SER A 202 -7.48 -19.64 17.23
CA SER A 202 -7.46 -21.09 16.96
C SER A 202 -8.49 -21.54 15.90
N ASN A 203 -9.48 -20.70 15.55
CA ASN A 203 -10.51 -21.01 14.57
C ASN A 203 -10.19 -20.41 13.19
N HIS A 204 -9.06 -19.74 13.04
CA HIS A 204 -8.63 -19.17 11.79
C HIS A 204 -8.29 -20.26 10.77
N ASP A 205 -9.20 -20.48 9.82
CA ASP A 205 -9.05 -21.41 8.69
C ASP A 205 -9.35 -20.67 7.39
N PRO A 206 -8.31 -20.10 6.72
CA PRO A 206 -8.47 -19.40 5.45
C PRO A 206 -9.04 -20.29 4.35
N ALA A 207 -8.65 -21.58 4.32
CA ALA A 207 -9.09 -22.51 3.29
C ALA A 207 -10.60 -22.81 3.43
N ALA A 208 -11.07 -23.08 4.63
CA ALA A 208 -12.50 -23.26 4.91
C ALA A 208 -13.30 -21.99 4.59
N THR A 209 -12.78 -20.83 4.94
CA THR A 209 -13.39 -19.53 4.62
C THR A 209 -13.52 -19.34 3.10
N GLN A 210 -12.49 -19.65 2.31
CA GLN A 210 -12.53 -19.57 0.85
C GLN A 210 -13.55 -20.54 0.24
N ILE A 211 -13.62 -21.76 0.75
CA ILE A 211 -14.62 -22.75 0.32
C ILE A 211 -16.04 -22.23 0.60
N ASP A 212 -16.28 -21.64 1.76
CA ASP A 212 -17.60 -21.10 2.14
C ASP A 212 -17.98 -19.91 1.26
N LEU A 213 -17.07 -18.97 1.02
CA LEU A 213 -17.27 -17.85 0.11
C LEU A 213 -17.57 -18.33 -1.32
N ALA A 214 -16.88 -19.34 -1.81
CA ALA A 214 -17.14 -19.93 -3.12
C ALA A 214 -18.54 -20.57 -3.19
N LYS A 215 -18.96 -21.29 -2.13
CA LYS A 215 -20.31 -21.88 -2.03
C LYS A 215 -21.39 -20.78 -2.01
N ARG A 216 -21.22 -19.73 -1.22
CA ARG A 216 -22.15 -18.58 -1.16
C ARG A 216 -22.27 -17.90 -2.50
N ARG A 217 -21.15 -17.66 -3.20
CA ARG A 217 -21.14 -17.09 -4.56
C ARG A 217 -21.91 -17.97 -5.54
N GLN A 218 -21.70 -19.28 -5.52
CA GLN A 218 -22.42 -20.21 -6.40
C GLN A 218 -23.93 -20.24 -6.09
N ALA A 219 -24.32 -20.12 -4.82
CA ALA A 219 -25.71 -20.03 -4.42
C ALA A 219 -26.36 -18.76 -4.96
N ALA A 220 -25.70 -17.60 -4.78
CA ALA A 220 -26.16 -16.32 -5.31
C ALA A 220 -26.31 -16.34 -6.85
N LEU A 221 -25.36 -16.96 -7.57
CA LEU A 221 -25.44 -17.12 -9.02
C LEU A 221 -26.62 -17.99 -9.45
N ARG A 222 -26.92 -19.09 -8.73
CA ARG A 222 -28.08 -19.93 -9.03
C ARG A 222 -29.38 -19.20 -8.80
N GLU A 223 -29.48 -18.46 -7.71
CA GLU A 223 -30.67 -17.65 -7.38
C GLU A 223 -30.87 -16.53 -8.41
N ALA A 224 -29.80 -15.79 -8.76
CA ALA A 224 -29.87 -14.76 -9.78
C ALA A 224 -30.32 -15.30 -11.13
N LYS A 225 -29.81 -16.47 -11.55
CA LYS A 225 -30.22 -17.13 -12.80
C LYS A 225 -31.71 -17.48 -12.84
N GLN A 226 -32.32 -17.78 -11.70
CA GLN A 226 -33.77 -18.08 -11.59
C GLN A 226 -34.62 -16.83 -11.50
N THR A 227 -34.06 -15.72 -11.04
CA THR A 227 -34.79 -14.49 -10.70
C THR A 227 -34.72 -13.45 -11.81
N PHE A 228 -33.56 -13.33 -12.46
CA PHE A 228 -33.29 -12.30 -13.46
C PHE A 228 -33.94 -12.64 -14.80
N SER A 229 -34.28 -11.60 -15.57
CA SER A 229 -34.63 -11.75 -16.98
C SER A 229 -33.44 -12.33 -17.77
N ALA A 230 -33.67 -12.84 -18.96
CA ALA A 230 -32.62 -13.34 -19.84
C ALA A 230 -31.62 -12.22 -20.24
N GLU A 231 -32.08 -10.98 -20.27
CA GLU A 231 -31.26 -9.81 -20.56
C GLU A 231 -30.38 -9.44 -19.36
N ASP A 232 -30.98 -9.29 -18.18
CA ASP A 232 -30.24 -8.99 -16.94
C ASP A 232 -29.25 -10.09 -16.59
N TRP A 233 -29.60 -11.35 -16.83
CA TRP A 233 -28.66 -12.47 -16.64
C TRP A 233 -27.44 -12.37 -17.55
N ARG A 234 -27.62 -12.00 -18.82
CA ARG A 234 -26.48 -11.78 -19.73
C ARG A 234 -25.62 -10.61 -19.28
N GLU A 235 -26.25 -9.51 -18.85
CA GLU A 235 -25.54 -8.35 -18.33
C GLU A 235 -24.75 -8.69 -17.06
N LEU A 236 -25.32 -9.46 -16.13
CA LEU A 236 -24.62 -10.00 -14.95
C LEU A 236 -23.40 -10.84 -15.36
N CYS A 237 -23.57 -11.76 -16.32
CA CYS A 237 -22.46 -12.60 -16.79
C CYS A 237 -21.33 -11.77 -17.42
N ASP A 238 -21.66 -10.78 -18.23
CA ASP A 238 -20.69 -9.87 -18.85
C ASP A 238 -19.95 -9.06 -17.79
N PHE A 239 -20.68 -8.54 -16.80
CA PHE A 239 -20.09 -7.81 -15.68
C PHE A 239 -19.15 -8.71 -14.85
N LEU A 240 -19.56 -9.89 -14.47
CA LEU A 240 -18.76 -10.84 -13.71
C LEU A 240 -17.53 -11.31 -14.48
N TRP A 241 -17.64 -11.50 -15.81
CA TRP A 241 -16.49 -11.80 -16.65
C TRP A 241 -15.46 -10.66 -16.58
N LEU A 242 -15.92 -9.41 -16.70
CA LEU A 242 -15.07 -8.24 -16.60
C LEU A 242 -14.43 -8.16 -15.20
N MET A 243 -15.22 -8.28 -14.14
CA MET A 243 -14.72 -8.15 -12.77
C MET A 243 -13.70 -9.23 -12.39
N LYS A 244 -13.92 -10.48 -12.81
CA LYS A 244 -12.95 -11.57 -12.61
C LYS A 244 -11.61 -11.31 -13.30
N ARG A 245 -11.62 -10.52 -14.36
CA ARG A 245 -10.41 -10.14 -15.08
C ARG A 245 -9.73 -8.92 -14.45
N VAL A 246 -10.50 -7.90 -14.13
CA VAL A 246 -10.01 -6.58 -13.69
C VAL A 246 -9.63 -6.57 -12.21
N TYR A 247 -10.33 -7.32 -11.37
CA TYR A 247 -10.11 -7.30 -9.92
C TYR A 247 -8.71 -7.81 -9.52
N PRO A 248 -8.23 -8.96 -10.03
CA PRO A 248 -6.86 -9.40 -9.79
C PRO A 248 -5.81 -8.43 -10.35
N ASP A 249 -6.05 -7.87 -11.53
CA ASP A 249 -5.12 -6.94 -12.18
C ASP A 249 -4.98 -5.65 -11.38
N ARG A 250 -6.08 -5.17 -10.81
CA ARG A 250 -6.09 -4.01 -9.94
C ARG A 250 -5.38 -4.29 -8.61
N ASP A 251 -5.63 -5.44 -7.99
CA ASP A 251 -4.95 -5.85 -6.77
C ASP A 251 -3.43 -5.96 -7.02
N GLN A 252 -3.03 -6.48 -8.17
CA GLN A 252 -1.64 -6.50 -8.61
C GLN A 252 -1.06 -5.08 -8.77
N ALA A 253 -1.82 -4.15 -9.36
CA ALA A 253 -1.35 -2.76 -9.49
C ALA A 253 -1.20 -2.08 -8.13
N LEU A 254 -2.14 -2.31 -7.20
CA LEU A 254 -2.03 -1.82 -5.82
C LEU A 254 -0.85 -2.46 -5.09
N PHE A 255 -0.56 -3.73 -5.36
CA PHE A 255 0.58 -4.41 -4.77
C PHE A 255 1.91 -3.78 -5.21
N TYR A 256 2.06 -3.45 -6.50
CA TYR A 256 3.27 -2.82 -7.02
C TYR A 256 3.35 -1.31 -6.78
N LEU A 257 2.24 -0.69 -6.33
CA LEU A 257 2.28 0.69 -5.88
C LEU A 257 3.22 0.80 -4.68
N GLY A 258 4.19 1.69 -4.77
CA GLY A 258 5.21 1.84 -3.74
C GLY A 258 6.32 0.77 -3.77
N ALA A 259 6.39 -0.09 -4.78
CA ALA A 259 7.45 -1.10 -4.88
C ALA A 259 8.85 -0.49 -4.86
N GLY A 260 9.01 0.74 -5.36
CA GLY A 260 10.25 1.51 -5.32
C GLY A 260 10.50 2.27 -4.02
N TRP A 261 9.54 2.34 -3.10
CA TRP A 261 9.65 3.19 -1.91
C TRP A 261 10.76 2.79 -0.93
N PRO A 262 11.04 1.49 -0.67
CA PRO A 262 12.19 1.14 0.17
C PRO A 262 13.50 1.71 -0.39
N THR A 263 13.67 1.64 -1.71
CA THR A 263 14.84 2.18 -2.39
C THR A 263 14.84 3.71 -2.37
N LEU A 264 13.73 4.35 -2.70
CA LEU A 264 13.56 5.80 -2.63
C LEU A 264 13.87 6.33 -1.22
N ARG A 265 13.32 5.71 -0.18
CA ARG A 265 13.55 6.07 1.22
C ARG A 265 15.04 5.94 1.60
N ARG A 266 15.70 4.86 1.17
CA ARG A 266 17.13 4.63 1.40
C ARG A 266 17.98 5.75 0.80
N LEU A 267 17.69 6.17 -0.45
CA LEU A 267 18.37 7.29 -1.10
C LEU A 267 18.09 8.62 -0.40
N ALA A 268 16.82 8.85 -0.04
CA ALA A 268 16.37 10.07 0.63
C ALA A 268 16.98 10.22 2.02
N LEU A 269 16.99 9.16 2.83
CA LEU A 269 17.54 9.20 4.18
C LEU A 269 19.07 9.38 4.18
N GLU A 270 19.77 8.83 3.19
CA GLU A 270 21.21 9.08 3.01
C GLU A 270 21.45 10.55 2.69
N LEU A 271 20.74 11.12 1.70
CA LEU A 271 20.85 12.54 1.37
C LEU A 271 20.46 13.43 2.57
N GLY A 272 19.39 13.05 3.30
CA GLY A 272 18.98 13.71 4.53
C GLY A 272 20.07 13.70 5.61
N SER A 273 20.75 12.56 5.78
CA SER A 273 21.89 12.43 6.72
C SER A 273 23.03 13.41 6.37
N ARG A 274 23.36 13.51 5.10
CA ARG A 274 24.39 14.46 4.61
C ARG A 274 23.99 15.92 4.84
N LEU A 275 22.69 16.24 4.70
CA LEU A 275 22.18 17.60 4.99
C LEU A 275 22.15 17.91 6.48
N VAL A 276 21.94 16.90 7.34
CA VAL A 276 22.09 17.03 8.79
C VAL A 276 23.55 17.29 9.16
N GLU A 277 24.51 16.55 8.60
CA GLU A 277 25.94 16.78 8.80
C GLU A 277 26.38 18.18 8.36
N ALA A 278 25.75 18.72 7.30
CA ALA A 278 25.97 20.09 6.84
C ALA A 278 25.25 21.15 7.69
N GLY A 279 24.47 20.75 8.69
CA GLY A 279 23.70 21.66 9.55
C GLY A 279 22.47 22.30 8.89
N THR A 280 22.02 21.76 7.75
CA THR A 280 20.85 22.27 7.02
C THR A 280 19.54 21.66 7.51
N LEU A 281 19.55 20.41 7.92
CA LEU A 281 18.42 19.71 8.52
C LEU A 281 18.70 19.32 9.97
N THR A 282 17.65 19.06 10.73
CA THR A 282 17.77 18.56 12.12
C THR A 282 17.76 17.05 12.17
N ARG A 283 16.96 16.41 11.32
CA ARG A 283 16.80 14.96 11.21
C ARG A 283 16.84 14.54 9.72
N PRO A 284 17.33 13.35 9.40
CA PRO A 284 17.36 12.89 8.01
C PRO A 284 15.98 12.83 7.35
N ASP A 285 14.96 12.44 8.10
CA ASP A 285 13.57 12.34 7.64
C ASP A 285 12.88 13.69 7.42
N ASP A 286 13.43 14.81 7.91
CA ASP A 286 12.96 16.16 7.58
C ASP A 286 13.03 16.42 6.04
N LEU A 287 13.87 15.67 5.32
CA LEU A 287 13.97 15.75 3.85
C LEU A 287 12.63 15.50 3.17
N PHE A 288 11.79 14.59 3.68
CA PHE A 288 10.50 14.24 3.07
C PHE A 288 9.49 15.40 3.05
N TYR A 289 9.73 16.43 3.86
CA TYR A 289 8.88 17.63 3.95
C TYR A 289 9.40 18.80 3.09
N LEU A 290 10.50 18.60 2.34
CA LEU A 290 11.04 19.61 1.44
C LEU A 290 10.45 19.49 0.04
N TRP A 291 10.15 20.63 -0.56
CA TRP A 291 9.92 20.68 -2.01
C TRP A 291 11.23 20.45 -2.76
N LYS A 292 11.15 19.90 -3.97
CA LYS A 292 12.35 19.65 -4.80
C LYS A 292 13.26 20.87 -4.91
N ALA A 293 12.72 22.07 -5.13
CA ALA A 293 13.51 23.30 -5.22
C ALA A 293 14.25 23.63 -3.90
N GLN A 294 13.62 23.39 -2.73
CA GLN A 294 14.26 23.57 -1.43
C GLN A 294 15.38 22.54 -1.22
N LEU A 295 15.19 21.33 -1.67
CA LEU A 295 16.20 20.28 -1.58
C LEU A 295 17.41 20.62 -2.47
N GLU A 296 17.17 21.07 -3.72
CA GLU A 296 18.24 21.54 -4.64
C GLU A 296 19.02 22.73 -4.03
N GLU A 297 18.34 23.67 -3.39
CA GLU A 297 18.97 24.79 -2.69
C GLU A 297 19.82 24.31 -1.49
N ALA A 298 19.30 23.37 -0.70
CA ALA A 298 20.02 22.77 0.43
C ALA A 298 21.29 22.03 -0.02
N MET A 299 21.19 21.27 -1.13
CA MET A 299 22.35 20.60 -1.73
C MET A 299 23.40 21.59 -2.23
N ALA A 300 22.98 22.68 -2.90
CA ALA A 300 23.89 23.71 -3.37
C ALA A 300 24.58 24.42 -2.20
N ALA A 301 23.87 24.72 -1.11
CA ALA A 301 24.45 25.31 0.10
C ALA A 301 25.49 24.37 0.74
N ARG A 302 25.22 23.06 0.81
CA ARG A 302 26.18 22.05 1.31
C ARG A 302 27.46 22.03 0.47
N GLN A 303 27.35 22.06 -0.86
CA GLN A 303 28.51 22.06 -1.77
C GLN A 303 29.36 23.34 -1.61
N ALA A 304 28.69 24.50 -1.46
CA ALA A 304 29.38 25.78 -1.25
C ALA A 304 30.07 25.84 0.12
N GLY A 305 29.47 25.25 1.18
CA GLY A 305 30.03 25.18 2.53
C GLY A 305 31.18 24.18 2.68
N GLY A 306 31.15 23.08 1.90
CA GLY A 306 32.20 22.03 1.88
C GLY A 306 33.51 22.46 1.25
N GLY A 307 33.55 23.56 0.48
CA GLY A 307 34.74 24.12 -0.15
C GLY A 307 35.59 25.01 0.77
N GLY A 308 35.15 25.25 2.00
CA GLY A 308 35.81 26.14 2.96
C GLY A 308 36.11 25.44 4.27
N GLY A 309 37.15 24.59 4.29
CA GLY A 309 37.73 24.12 5.55
C GLY A 309 38.39 25.26 6.30
N GLY A 310 37.85 25.66 7.44
CA GLY A 310 38.54 26.48 8.40
C GLY A 310 37.85 27.77 8.82
N GLY A 311 37.22 27.73 9.98
CA GLY A 311 37.19 28.86 10.90
C GLY A 311 36.08 29.90 10.73
N ALA A 312 35.13 29.83 11.59
CA ALA A 312 34.86 30.93 12.53
C ALA A 312 33.59 30.64 13.31
N ALA A 313 33.79 30.34 14.60
CA ALA A 313 32.78 30.54 15.62
C ALA A 313 32.64 32.06 15.84
N ALA A 314 31.43 32.42 16.25
CA ALA A 314 31.12 33.53 17.15
C ALA A 314 30.08 34.51 16.66
N GLY A 315 29.16 34.73 17.53
CA GLY A 315 28.42 35.97 17.76
C GLY A 315 27.05 35.99 17.13
N GLY A 316 25.95 35.89 17.85
CA GLY A 316 25.67 36.57 19.06
C GLY A 316 24.70 37.72 18.74
N GLY A 317 23.51 37.73 19.36
CA GLY A 317 22.56 38.84 19.41
C GLY A 317 21.29 38.58 18.62
N GLY A 318 20.11 38.50 19.14
CA GLY A 318 19.60 39.13 20.33
C GLY A 318 18.47 40.04 19.92
N GLY A 319 17.29 39.88 20.47
CA GLY A 319 16.17 40.83 20.44
C GLY A 319 15.07 40.40 19.45
N GLY A 320 13.83 40.19 19.84
CA GLY A 320 13.11 40.67 20.97
C GLY A 320 11.78 41.19 20.48
N GLY A 321 10.71 40.84 21.15
CA GLY A 321 9.43 41.52 21.19
C GLY A 321 8.43 41.04 20.16
N GLY A 322 7.25 40.61 20.49
CA GLY A 322 6.34 40.90 21.51
C GLY A 322 4.98 40.96 20.94
N GLY A 323 4.02 40.42 21.66
CA GLY A 323 2.68 40.93 21.83
C GLY A 323 1.67 40.36 20.84
N GLY A 324 0.74 39.64 21.36
CA GLY A 324 -0.44 39.97 22.07
C GLY A 324 -1.62 39.58 21.24
N GLY A 325 -2.46 38.80 21.76
CA GLY A 325 -3.73 39.04 22.35
C GLY A 325 -4.84 38.48 21.54
N GLY A 326 -5.59 37.60 22.06
CA GLY A 326 -6.91 37.72 22.65
C GLY A 326 -7.93 37.14 21.73
N GLY A 327 -8.64 36.17 22.20
CA GLY A 327 -9.88 36.20 22.89
C GLY A 327 -10.93 35.53 22.07
N GLY A 328 -11.56 34.55 22.60
CA GLY A 328 -12.88 34.47 23.17
C GLY A 328 -13.82 33.74 22.26
N GLY A 329 -14.36 32.66 22.71
CA GLY A 329 -15.62 32.49 23.35
C GLY A 329 -16.54 31.70 22.50
N GLY A 330 -16.99 30.57 22.96
CA GLY A 330 -18.29 30.31 23.53
C GLY A 330 -19.15 29.50 22.62
N GLY A 331 -19.50 28.33 23.07
CA GLY A 331 -20.78 27.96 23.63
C GLY A 331 -21.59 27.14 22.67
N GLY A 332 -21.87 25.91 23.00
CA GLY A 332 -23.10 25.45 23.60
C GLY A 332 -23.93 24.64 22.64
N GLY A 333 -24.13 23.38 22.94
CA GLY A 333 -25.35 22.88 23.46
C GLY A 333 -26.13 21.97 22.52
N GLY A 334 -26.29 20.71 22.95
CA GLY A 334 -27.54 19.96 23.09
C GLY A 334 -28.09 19.37 21.82
N GLY A 335 -28.27 18.11 21.72
CA GLY A 335 -29.06 17.18 22.43
C GLY A 335 -30.02 16.49 21.51
N GLY A 336 -30.09 15.19 21.59
CA GLY A 336 -31.30 14.41 21.55
C GLY A 336 -31.79 13.89 20.22
N GLY A 337 -31.92 12.60 20.17
CA GLY A 337 -32.77 11.86 19.26
C GLY A 337 -32.07 10.64 18.71
#